data_078c8a09aeb4b51084f84f51f956b273
#
_entry.id   078c8a09aeb4b51084f84f51f956b273
#
_cell.length_a   1.000
_cell.length_b   1.000
_cell.length_c   1.000
_cell.angle_alpha   90.00
_cell.angle_beta   90.00
_cell.angle_gamma   90.00
#
_symmetry.space_group_name_H-M   'P 1'
#
loop_
_entity.id
_entity.type
_entity.pdbx_description
1 polymer ?
#
loop_
_entity_poly.entity_id
_entity_poly.type
_entity_poly.pdbx_seq_one_letter_code
_entity_poly.pdbx_strand_id
1 'polypeptide(L)'
;MFSPSVENLVAQLTRLPGIGSRTAQRLAFHILQRPKDEALALAAAIVEVKERVRFCRECGNLTEEEVCAICLDARRDHSVICVVEQPADLLSLERTAEFRGLYHVLGGSLSPLDGVEPEHLRIDELLARVERNGVQEVVLATNPNMTGEATASYLADRLRGRVRVTRLASGLPVGADLEYADEVTLGRALSGRREM
;
A
#
# COMPACT_ATOMS: atom_id res chain seq x y z
N MET A 1 -2.80 18.27 36.31
CA MET A 1 -3.46 19.04 35.24
C MET A 1 -2.37 19.72 34.44
N PHE A 2 -2.30 19.48 33.14
CA PHE A 2 -1.32 20.15 32.28
C PHE A 2 -1.84 21.53 31.85
N SER A 3 -0.98 22.37 31.28
CA SER A 3 -1.45 23.59 30.66
C SER A 3 -2.32 23.29 29.42
N PRO A 4 -3.28 24.17 29.07
CA PRO A 4 -4.17 23.93 27.91
C PRO A 4 -3.43 23.61 26.61
N SER A 5 -2.29 24.24 26.37
CA SER A 5 -1.48 23.97 25.16
C SER A 5 -0.90 22.55 25.16
N VAL A 6 -0.46 22.04 26.30
CA VAL A 6 0.05 20.66 26.42
C VAL A 6 -1.06 19.66 26.25
N GLU A 7 -2.21 19.91 26.85
CA GLU A 7 -3.40 19.05 26.70
C GLU A 7 -3.84 18.98 25.24
N ASN A 8 -3.86 20.10 24.53
CA ASN A 8 -4.18 20.12 23.10
C ASN A 8 -3.16 19.31 22.27
N LEU A 9 -1.86 19.49 22.51
CA LEU A 9 -0.84 18.71 21.79
C LEU A 9 -1.00 17.21 22.03
N VAL A 10 -1.23 16.78 23.28
CA VAL A 10 -1.48 15.39 23.62
C VAL A 10 -2.74 14.88 22.90
N ALA A 11 -3.82 15.66 22.87
CA ALA A 11 -5.04 15.30 22.18
C ALA A 11 -4.84 15.12 20.66
N GLN A 12 -4.06 16.01 20.00
CA GLN A 12 -3.76 15.86 18.58
C GLN A 12 -2.90 14.61 18.31
N LEU A 13 -1.88 14.36 19.12
CA LEU A 13 -1.03 13.17 18.99
C LEU A 13 -1.81 11.86 19.22
N THR A 14 -2.78 11.84 20.13
CA THR A 14 -3.63 10.66 20.39
C THR A 14 -4.54 10.32 19.21
N ARG A 15 -4.80 11.25 18.29
CA ARG A 15 -5.57 10.99 17.06
C ARG A 15 -4.79 10.18 16.01
N LEU A 16 -3.48 10.06 16.17
CA LEU A 16 -2.65 9.27 15.25
C LEU A 16 -2.83 7.77 15.56
N PRO A 17 -3.01 6.92 14.53
CA PRO A 17 -3.19 5.48 14.73
C PRO A 17 -1.99 4.86 15.45
N GLY A 18 -2.25 3.99 16.41
CA GLY A 18 -1.22 3.34 17.23
C GLY A 18 -0.65 4.20 18.36
N ILE A 19 -1.05 5.48 18.50
CA ILE A 19 -0.62 6.36 19.58
C ILE A 19 -1.69 6.46 20.67
N GLY A 20 -1.49 5.70 21.76
CA GLY A 20 -2.32 5.82 22.95
C GLY A 20 -1.91 7.00 23.83
N SER A 21 -2.75 7.34 24.84
CA SER A 21 -2.58 8.50 25.72
C SER A 21 -1.19 8.56 26.40
N ARG A 22 -0.64 7.44 26.86
CA ARG A 22 0.70 7.40 27.49
C ARG A 22 1.81 7.76 26.49
N THR A 23 1.71 7.24 25.27
CA THR A 23 2.68 7.55 24.21
C THR A 23 2.57 9.01 23.78
N ALA A 24 1.34 9.52 23.60
CA ALA A 24 1.09 10.91 23.26
C ALA A 24 1.68 11.89 24.31
N GLN A 25 1.49 11.61 25.61
CA GLN A 25 2.09 12.39 26.68
C GLN A 25 3.63 12.37 26.62
N ARG A 26 4.22 11.19 26.43
CA ARG A 26 5.69 11.06 26.32
C ARG A 26 6.24 11.84 25.13
N LEU A 27 5.56 11.79 23.98
CA LEU A 27 5.95 12.57 22.78
C LEU A 27 5.80 14.07 23.03
N ALA A 28 4.70 14.51 23.64
CA ALA A 28 4.50 15.94 23.98
C ALA A 28 5.59 16.47 24.90
N PHE A 29 5.98 15.73 25.95
CA PHE A 29 7.09 16.12 26.81
C PHE A 29 8.44 16.10 26.11
N HIS A 30 8.67 15.13 25.22
CA HIS A 30 9.89 15.13 24.41
C HIS A 30 9.98 16.39 23.55
N ILE A 31 8.91 16.77 22.85
CA ILE A 31 8.86 18.01 22.04
C ILE A 31 9.10 19.24 22.89
N LEU A 32 8.51 19.30 24.10
CA LEU A 32 8.70 20.45 25.00
C LEU A 32 10.14 20.60 25.51
N GLN A 33 10.89 19.52 25.65
CA GLN A 33 12.26 19.52 26.12
C GLN A 33 13.27 19.85 25.00
N ARG A 34 12.85 19.79 23.73
CA ARG A 34 13.71 20.10 22.59
C ARG A 34 13.68 21.58 22.23
N PRO A 35 14.72 22.10 21.56
CA PRO A 35 14.74 23.46 21.05
C PRO A 35 13.51 23.75 20.15
N LYS A 36 13.06 24.99 20.14
CA LYS A 36 11.89 25.44 19.39
C LYS A 36 12.02 25.20 17.88
N ASP A 37 13.22 25.33 17.33
CA ASP A 37 13.50 25.07 15.91
C ASP A 37 13.25 23.63 15.48
N GLU A 38 13.54 22.65 16.33
CA GLU A 38 13.19 21.23 16.06
C GLU A 38 11.66 21.02 16.00
N ALA A 39 10.93 21.64 16.91
CA ALA A 39 9.47 21.57 16.91
C ALA A 39 8.88 22.25 15.66
N LEU A 40 9.43 23.38 15.25
CA LEU A 40 9.03 24.07 14.02
C LEU A 40 9.36 23.25 12.76
N ALA A 41 10.52 22.60 12.72
CA ALA A 41 10.90 21.73 11.62
C ALA A 41 9.92 20.55 11.46
N LEU A 42 9.53 19.91 12.57
CA LEU A 42 8.52 18.85 12.54
C LEU A 42 7.16 19.36 12.04
N ALA A 43 6.71 20.49 12.54
CA ALA A 43 5.45 21.10 12.12
C ALA A 43 5.47 21.45 10.61
N ALA A 44 6.57 22.05 10.15
CA ALA A 44 6.77 22.38 8.74
C ALA A 44 6.74 21.14 7.84
N ALA A 45 7.41 20.03 8.22
CA ALA A 45 7.40 18.78 7.47
C ALA A 45 6.01 18.18 7.35
N ILE A 46 5.18 18.26 8.41
CA ILE A 46 3.79 17.78 8.38
C ILE A 46 2.95 18.62 7.40
N VAL A 47 3.12 19.92 7.40
CA VAL A 47 2.40 20.83 6.49
C VAL A 47 2.86 20.59 5.05
N GLU A 48 4.17 20.51 4.80
CA GLU A 48 4.76 20.31 3.48
C GLU A 48 4.23 19.03 2.81
N VAL A 49 4.19 17.91 3.54
CA VAL A 49 3.61 16.65 3.01
C VAL A 49 2.15 16.83 2.59
N LYS A 50 1.36 17.58 3.35
CA LYS A 50 -0.06 17.83 3.03
C LYS A 50 -0.26 18.76 1.83
N GLU A 51 0.67 19.66 1.59
CA GLU A 51 0.60 20.63 0.50
C GLU A 51 1.17 20.11 -0.82
N ARG A 52 2.26 19.34 -0.75
CA ARG A 52 3.03 18.92 -1.92
C ARG A 52 2.71 17.51 -2.40
N VAL A 53 2.42 16.57 -1.48
CA VAL A 53 2.20 15.18 -1.86
C VAL A 53 0.78 14.96 -2.36
N ARG A 54 0.67 14.31 -3.49
CA ARG A 54 -0.57 13.94 -4.17
C ARG A 54 -0.51 12.50 -4.67
N PHE A 55 -1.62 12.00 -5.16
CA PHE A 55 -1.64 10.70 -5.83
C PHE A 55 -1.28 10.86 -7.31
N CYS A 56 -0.38 10.01 -7.78
CA CYS A 56 -0.03 9.91 -9.21
C CYS A 56 -1.30 9.67 -10.04
N ARG A 57 -1.51 10.51 -11.05
CA ARG A 57 -2.68 10.42 -11.93
C ARG A 57 -2.77 9.06 -12.63
N GLU A 58 -1.63 8.45 -12.98
CA GLU A 58 -1.59 7.19 -13.72
C GLU A 58 -1.77 5.96 -12.81
N CYS A 59 -1.11 5.92 -11.67
CA CYS A 59 -1.03 4.69 -10.87
C CYS A 59 -1.52 4.79 -9.42
N GLY A 60 -1.86 5.98 -8.93
CA GLY A 60 -2.30 6.17 -7.55
C GLY A 60 -1.20 6.11 -6.48
N ASN A 61 0.09 6.00 -6.87
CA ASN A 61 1.19 6.09 -5.91
C ASN A 61 1.38 7.52 -5.41
N LEU A 62 2.03 7.70 -4.27
CA LEU A 62 2.38 9.02 -3.73
C LEU A 62 3.48 9.68 -4.56
N THR A 63 3.31 10.98 -4.85
CA THR A 63 4.27 11.78 -5.63
C THR A 63 4.06 13.27 -5.35
N GLU A 64 5.05 14.10 -5.60
CA GLU A 64 4.91 15.56 -5.62
C GLU A 64 4.53 16.06 -7.02
N GLU A 65 4.82 15.28 -8.04
CA GLU A 65 4.52 15.58 -9.44
C GLU A 65 3.15 15.01 -9.87
N GLU A 66 2.67 15.40 -11.04
CA GLU A 66 1.42 14.88 -11.60
C GLU A 66 1.50 13.37 -11.90
N VAL A 67 2.65 12.91 -12.39
CA VAL A 67 2.96 11.51 -12.69
C VAL A 67 4.24 11.11 -11.97
N CYS A 68 4.21 10.00 -11.23
CA CYS A 68 5.36 9.57 -10.43
C CYS A 68 6.53 9.06 -11.28
N ALA A 69 7.73 9.07 -10.70
CA ALA A 69 8.96 8.63 -11.35
C ALA A 69 8.89 7.20 -11.91
N ILE A 70 8.16 6.30 -11.21
CA ILE A 70 7.96 4.92 -11.69
C ILE A 70 7.18 4.88 -13.01
N CYS A 71 6.12 5.66 -13.13
CA CYS A 71 5.32 5.72 -14.37
C CYS A 71 6.05 6.42 -15.51
N LEU A 72 7.00 7.31 -15.21
CA LEU A 72 7.80 8.04 -16.22
C LEU A 72 9.07 7.28 -16.65
N ASP A 73 9.47 6.24 -15.94
CA ASP A 73 10.70 5.49 -16.28
C ASP A 73 10.50 4.62 -17.51
N ALA A 74 11.02 5.09 -18.66
CA ALA A 74 10.95 4.38 -19.93
C ALA A 74 11.72 3.05 -19.97
N ARG A 75 12.55 2.75 -18.96
CA ARG A 75 13.29 1.48 -18.87
C ARG A 75 12.42 0.35 -18.28
N ARG A 76 11.24 0.67 -17.79
CA ARG A 76 10.31 -0.32 -17.22
C ARG A 76 9.51 -1.01 -18.31
N ASP A 77 9.08 -2.21 -17.99
CA ASP A 77 8.18 -2.96 -18.87
C ASP A 77 6.73 -2.45 -18.70
N HIS A 78 6.28 -1.69 -19.68
CA HIS A 78 4.95 -1.11 -19.70
C HIS A 78 3.84 -2.14 -20.03
N SER A 79 4.22 -3.35 -20.43
CA SER A 79 3.26 -4.42 -20.72
C SER A 79 2.78 -5.17 -19.47
N VAL A 80 3.41 -4.93 -18.31
CA VAL A 80 3.08 -5.61 -17.05
C VAL A 80 2.70 -4.59 -15.97
N ILE A 81 1.54 -4.79 -15.33
CA ILE A 81 1.08 -3.98 -14.19
C ILE A 81 0.95 -4.85 -12.94
N CYS A 82 1.61 -4.45 -11.86
CA CYS A 82 1.42 -5.03 -10.53
C CYS A 82 0.41 -4.20 -9.74
N VAL A 83 -0.69 -4.81 -9.33
CA VAL A 83 -1.79 -4.16 -8.59
C VAL A 83 -1.62 -4.40 -7.11
N VAL A 84 -1.58 -3.32 -6.33
CA VAL A 84 -1.44 -3.32 -4.88
C VAL A 84 -2.57 -2.52 -4.21
N GLU A 85 -2.81 -2.75 -2.92
CA GLU A 85 -3.86 -2.04 -2.18
C GLU A 85 -3.43 -0.62 -1.81
N GLN A 86 -2.19 -0.45 -1.31
CA GLN A 86 -1.69 0.80 -0.75
C GLN A 86 -0.30 1.18 -1.31
N PRO A 87 0.09 2.46 -1.27
CA PRO A 87 1.45 2.88 -1.65
C PRO A 87 2.56 2.19 -0.85
N ALA A 88 2.29 1.80 0.40
CA ALA A 88 3.24 1.08 1.25
C ALA A 88 3.57 -0.32 0.70
N ASP A 89 2.57 -1.01 0.12
CA ASP A 89 2.73 -2.32 -0.51
C ASP A 89 3.63 -2.21 -1.74
N LEU A 90 3.39 -1.17 -2.57
CA LEU A 90 4.24 -0.85 -3.71
C LEU A 90 5.70 -0.67 -3.29
N LEU A 91 5.95 0.13 -2.25
CA LEU A 91 7.30 0.36 -1.75
C LEU A 91 7.98 -0.92 -1.27
N SER A 92 7.23 -1.83 -0.67
CA SER A 92 7.74 -3.12 -0.21
C SER A 92 8.17 -4.00 -1.38
N LEU A 93 7.38 -4.06 -2.45
CA LEU A 93 7.72 -4.79 -3.67
C LEU A 93 8.90 -4.12 -4.42
N GLU A 94 8.90 -2.81 -4.54
CA GLU A 94 9.95 -2.07 -5.24
C GLU A 94 11.34 -2.24 -4.59
N ARG A 95 11.39 -2.37 -3.25
CA ARG A 95 12.64 -2.64 -2.51
C ARG A 95 13.27 -3.98 -2.85
N THR A 96 12.51 -4.94 -3.36
CA THR A 96 13.08 -6.24 -3.79
C THR A 96 13.93 -6.10 -5.03
N ALA A 97 13.72 -5.05 -5.84
CA ALA A 97 14.35 -4.81 -7.14
C ALA A 97 14.09 -5.92 -8.20
N GLU A 98 13.19 -6.85 -7.91
CA GLU A 98 12.84 -7.99 -8.80
C GLU A 98 11.78 -7.62 -9.85
N PHE A 99 10.91 -6.64 -9.55
CA PHE A 99 9.84 -6.25 -10.43
C PHE A 99 10.25 -5.04 -11.31
N ARG A 100 10.11 -5.19 -12.62
CA ARG A 100 10.47 -4.17 -13.61
C ARG A 100 9.28 -3.58 -14.37
N GLY A 101 8.07 -4.02 -14.05
CA GLY A 101 6.84 -3.49 -14.62
C GLY A 101 6.37 -2.19 -13.96
N LEU A 102 5.16 -1.78 -14.29
CA LEU A 102 4.47 -0.66 -13.69
C LEU A 102 3.59 -1.11 -12.51
N TYR A 103 3.20 -0.18 -11.66
CA TYR A 103 2.29 -0.45 -10.55
C TYR A 103 0.93 0.23 -10.76
N HIS A 104 -0.07 -0.29 -10.05
CA HIS A 104 -1.36 0.38 -9.87
C HIS A 104 -1.81 0.20 -8.42
N VAL A 105 -2.05 1.32 -7.74
CA VAL A 105 -2.50 1.38 -6.35
C VAL A 105 -4.00 1.59 -6.33
N LEU A 106 -4.73 0.66 -5.72
CA LEU A 106 -6.19 0.67 -5.64
C LEU A 106 -6.71 1.73 -4.66
N GLY A 107 -5.95 2.06 -3.62
CA GLY A 107 -6.35 2.91 -2.50
C GLY A 107 -7.00 2.15 -1.34
N GLY A 108 -7.14 0.83 -1.44
CA GLY A 108 -7.72 -0.04 -0.42
C GLY A 108 -8.03 -1.43 -0.96
N SER A 109 -8.87 -2.15 -0.22
CA SER A 109 -9.42 -3.44 -0.61
C SER A 109 -10.95 -3.45 -0.42
N LEU A 110 -11.66 -4.30 -1.14
CA LEU A 110 -13.10 -4.48 -0.99
C LEU A 110 -13.43 -4.97 0.43
N SER A 111 -14.28 -4.24 1.12
CA SER A 111 -14.76 -4.57 2.46
C SER A 111 -16.19 -4.06 2.63
N PRO A 112 -17.21 -4.81 2.20
CA PRO A 112 -18.61 -4.39 2.34
C PRO A 112 -19.02 -4.10 3.79
N LEU A 113 -18.40 -4.81 4.75
CA LEU A 113 -18.64 -4.58 6.18
C LEU A 113 -18.16 -3.20 6.65
N ASP A 114 -17.11 -2.67 6.02
CA ASP A 114 -16.56 -1.34 6.28
C ASP A 114 -17.06 -0.29 5.29
N GLY A 115 -18.01 -0.66 4.42
CA GLY A 115 -18.60 0.21 3.40
C GLY A 115 -17.64 0.52 2.24
N VAL A 116 -16.61 -0.32 1.99
CA VAL A 116 -15.71 -0.13 0.86
C VAL A 116 -16.18 -0.98 -0.32
N GLU A 117 -16.84 -0.32 -1.25
CA GLU A 117 -17.36 -0.88 -2.49
C GLU A 117 -16.40 -0.63 -3.67
N PRO A 118 -16.59 -1.28 -4.84
CA PRO A 118 -15.68 -1.12 -5.99
C PRO A 118 -15.47 0.32 -6.46
N GLU A 119 -16.50 1.18 -6.37
CA GLU A 119 -16.45 2.60 -6.73
C GLU A 119 -15.59 3.46 -5.80
N HIS A 120 -15.25 2.96 -4.61
CA HIS A 120 -14.33 3.63 -3.69
C HIS A 120 -12.86 3.31 -4.00
N LEU A 121 -12.63 2.35 -4.92
CA LEU A 121 -11.29 1.91 -5.32
C LEU A 121 -11.00 2.33 -6.77
N ARG A 122 -9.73 2.48 -7.09
CA ARG A 122 -9.27 2.88 -8.43
C ARG A 122 -9.31 1.73 -9.46
N ILE A 123 -10.42 0.99 -9.48
CA ILE A 123 -10.61 -0.19 -10.35
C ILE A 123 -10.89 0.23 -11.79
N ASP A 124 -11.75 1.23 -11.98
CA ASP A 124 -12.09 1.68 -13.34
C ASP A 124 -10.88 2.32 -14.04
N GLU A 125 -10.01 3.03 -13.30
CA GLU A 125 -8.75 3.54 -13.83
C GLU A 125 -7.79 2.41 -14.22
N LEU A 126 -7.75 1.30 -13.46
CA LEU A 126 -6.98 0.12 -13.82
C LEU A 126 -7.49 -0.47 -15.16
N LEU A 127 -8.79 -0.69 -15.28
CA LEU A 127 -9.40 -1.25 -16.49
C LEU A 127 -9.13 -0.36 -17.71
N ALA A 128 -9.34 0.95 -17.59
CA ALA A 128 -9.04 1.91 -18.64
C ALA A 128 -7.54 1.91 -19.03
N ARG A 129 -6.65 1.75 -18.04
CA ARG A 129 -5.21 1.69 -18.27
C ARG A 129 -4.78 0.42 -19.00
N VAL A 130 -5.38 -0.73 -18.65
CA VAL A 130 -5.15 -2.00 -19.33
C VAL A 130 -5.52 -1.91 -20.82
N GLU A 131 -6.67 -1.32 -21.13
CA GLU A 131 -7.14 -1.16 -22.51
C GLU A 131 -6.29 -0.19 -23.32
N ARG A 132 -5.89 0.95 -22.73
CA ARG A 132 -5.16 2.03 -23.41
C ARG A 132 -3.70 1.68 -23.71
N ASN A 133 -3.02 0.97 -22.83
CA ASN A 133 -1.57 0.84 -22.84
C ASN A 133 -1.05 -0.48 -23.42
N GLY A 134 -1.92 -1.35 -23.97
CA GLY A 134 -1.51 -2.65 -24.53
C GLY A 134 -0.90 -3.58 -23.45
N VAL A 135 -1.42 -3.51 -22.23
CA VAL A 135 -0.97 -4.34 -21.12
C VAL A 135 -1.25 -5.81 -21.41
N GLN A 136 -0.25 -6.66 -21.22
CA GLN A 136 -0.31 -8.10 -21.49
C GLN A 136 -0.51 -8.91 -20.20
N GLU A 137 -0.05 -8.39 -19.06
CA GLU A 137 -0.17 -9.07 -17.78
C GLU A 137 -0.52 -8.11 -16.65
N VAL A 138 -1.46 -8.54 -15.81
CA VAL A 138 -1.77 -7.91 -14.53
C VAL A 138 -1.42 -8.89 -13.42
N VAL A 139 -0.47 -8.51 -12.57
CA VAL A 139 -0.07 -9.26 -11.37
C VAL A 139 -0.88 -8.74 -10.19
N LEU A 140 -1.75 -9.56 -9.61
CA LEU A 140 -2.53 -9.20 -8.42
C LEU A 140 -1.67 -9.42 -7.17
N ALA A 141 -1.29 -8.33 -6.52
CA ALA A 141 -0.46 -8.30 -5.31
C ALA A 141 -1.23 -7.69 -4.13
N THR A 142 -2.53 -7.99 -4.03
CA THR A 142 -3.34 -7.68 -2.85
C THR A 142 -2.93 -8.54 -1.67
N ASN A 143 -3.20 -8.07 -0.45
CA ASN A 143 -2.83 -8.78 0.76
C ASN A 143 -3.45 -10.18 0.83
N PRO A 144 -2.77 -11.19 1.40
CA PRO A 144 -3.27 -12.57 1.50
C PRO A 144 -4.24 -12.75 2.68
N ASN A 145 -5.12 -11.75 2.91
CA ASN A 145 -6.19 -11.77 3.88
C ASN A 145 -7.56 -11.85 3.18
N MET A 146 -8.65 -11.93 3.92
CA MET A 146 -10.00 -12.12 3.38
C MET A 146 -10.40 -11.01 2.39
N THR A 147 -10.17 -9.75 2.73
CA THR A 147 -10.54 -8.61 1.88
C THR A 147 -9.67 -8.52 0.63
N GLY A 148 -8.37 -8.79 0.76
CA GLY A 148 -7.45 -8.81 -0.38
C GLY A 148 -7.70 -9.99 -1.33
N GLU A 149 -8.12 -11.17 -0.81
CA GLU A 149 -8.54 -12.32 -1.63
C GLU A 149 -9.84 -12.00 -2.39
N ALA A 150 -10.83 -11.39 -1.73
CA ALA A 150 -12.06 -10.95 -2.36
C ALA A 150 -11.79 -9.93 -3.47
N THR A 151 -10.90 -8.95 -3.19
CA THR A 151 -10.48 -7.95 -4.17
C THR A 151 -9.78 -8.58 -5.36
N ALA A 152 -8.86 -9.53 -5.13
CA ALA A 152 -8.18 -10.25 -6.21
C ALA A 152 -9.17 -11.02 -7.08
N SER A 153 -10.12 -11.73 -6.47
CA SER A 153 -11.14 -12.49 -7.22
C SER A 153 -12.02 -11.56 -8.06
N TYR A 154 -12.46 -10.44 -7.49
CA TYR A 154 -13.25 -9.45 -8.22
C TYR A 154 -12.48 -8.88 -9.42
N LEU A 155 -11.21 -8.51 -9.24
CA LEU A 155 -10.36 -8.00 -10.31
C LEU A 155 -10.09 -9.06 -11.39
N ALA A 156 -9.84 -10.31 -11.00
CA ALA A 156 -9.65 -11.39 -11.94
C ALA A 156 -10.88 -11.60 -12.84
N ASP A 157 -12.08 -11.51 -12.28
CA ASP A 157 -13.33 -11.61 -13.05
C ASP A 157 -13.50 -10.41 -14.01
N ARG A 158 -13.20 -9.20 -13.57
CA ARG A 158 -13.28 -7.96 -14.38
C ARG A 158 -12.28 -7.95 -15.54
N LEU A 159 -11.10 -8.56 -15.34
CA LEU A 159 -10.00 -8.63 -16.31
C LEU A 159 -10.04 -9.85 -17.20
N ARG A 160 -10.95 -10.79 -16.93
CA ARG A 160 -11.07 -12.06 -17.66
C ARG A 160 -11.27 -11.85 -19.17
N GLY A 161 -10.43 -12.49 -19.98
CA GLY A 161 -10.47 -12.39 -21.45
C GLY A 161 -9.91 -11.08 -22.02
N ARG A 162 -9.43 -10.14 -21.19
CA ARG A 162 -8.82 -8.88 -21.61
C ARG A 162 -7.30 -8.93 -21.52
N VAL A 163 -6.78 -9.56 -20.49
CA VAL A 163 -5.36 -9.61 -20.19
C VAL A 163 -5.03 -10.87 -19.38
N ARG A 164 -3.78 -11.32 -19.43
CA ARG A 164 -3.31 -12.39 -18.53
C ARG A 164 -3.33 -11.87 -17.08
N VAL A 165 -3.97 -12.62 -16.20
CA VAL A 165 -4.00 -12.31 -14.77
C VAL A 165 -3.18 -13.34 -14.02
N THR A 166 -2.24 -12.87 -13.22
CA THR A 166 -1.41 -13.69 -12.33
C THR A 166 -1.50 -13.19 -10.91
N ARG A 167 -0.99 -13.96 -9.96
CA ARG A 167 -0.96 -13.61 -8.56
C ARG A 167 0.39 -13.94 -7.95
N LEU A 168 0.77 -13.20 -6.89
CA LEU A 168 1.97 -13.53 -6.13
C LEU A 168 1.86 -14.96 -5.57
N ALA A 169 2.97 -15.71 -5.66
CA ALA A 169 3.03 -17.04 -5.10
C ALA A 169 2.82 -17.00 -3.58
N SER A 170 2.02 -17.93 -3.08
CA SER A 170 1.86 -18.17 -1.64
C SER A 170 2.78 -19.31 -1.23
N GLY A 171 3.43 -19.19 -0.07
CA GLY A 171 4.32 -20.25 0.41
C GLY A 171 4.93 -19.92 1.75
N LEU A 172 5.85 -20.81 2.17
CA LEU A 172 6.58 -20.69 3.41
C LEU A 172 7.57 -19.50 3.34
N PRO A 173 7.68 -18.70 4.39
CA PRO A 173 8.69 -17.66 4.46
C PRO A 173 10.08 -18.29 4.54
N VAL A 174 11.04 -17.69 3.86
CA VAL A 174 12.44 -18.14 3.87
C VAL A 174 13.02 -17.97 5.29
N GLY A 175 13.65 -19.04 5.80
CA GLY A 175 14.27 -19.05 7.12
C GLY A 175 13.32 -19.41 8.27
N ALA A 176 12.07 -19.79 8.00
CA ALA A 176 11.16 -20.31 9.01
C ALA A 176 11.16 -21.85 9.00
N ASP A 177 11.08 -22.45 10.18
CA ASP A 177 10.91 -23.89 10.32
C ASP A 177 9.45 -24.30 10.04
N LEU A 178 9.25 -25.45 9.41
CA LEU A 178 7.94 -25.98 9.04
C LEU A 178 6.98 -26.12 10.24
N GLU A 179 7.53 -26.46 11.40
CA GLU A 179 6.75 -26.71 12.62
C GLU A 179 6.02 -25.47 13.17
N TYR A 180 6.47 -24.25 12.78
CA TYR A 180 5.85 -22.99 13.21
C TYR A 180 4.87 -22.41 12.17
N ALA A 181 4.75 -23.04 11.00
CA ALA A 181 3.81 -22.58 9.98
C ALA A 181 2.40 -23.10 10.28
N ASP A 182 1.41 -22.24 10.08
CA ASP A 182 0.01 -22.61 10.22
C ASP A 182 -0.46 -23.55 9.08
N GLU A 183 -1.53 -24.29 9.33
CA GLU A 183 -2.08 -25.29 8.41
C GLU A 183 -2.46 -24.72 7.04
N VAL A 184 -2.96 -23.49 6.98
CA VAL A 184 -3.36 -22.82 5.73
C VAL A 184 -2.12 -22.50 4.87
N THR A 185 -1.08 -21.96 5.50
CA THR A 185 0.20 -21.66 4.84
C THR A 185 0.87 -22.94 4.32
N LEU A 186 0.90 -24.00 5.14
CA LEU A 186 1.42 -25.31 4.71
C LEU A 186 0.63 -25.90 3.55
N GLY A 187 -0.70 -25.86 3.61
CA GLY A 187 -1.59 -26.34 2.56
C GLY A 187 -1.37 -25.60 1.23
N ARG A 188 -1.24 -24.27 1.29
CA ARG A 188 -0.95 -23.44 0.10
C ARG A 188 0.44 -23.74 -0.48
N ALA A 189 1.46 -23.89 0.37
CA ALA A 189 2.81 -24.23 -0.06
C ALA A 189 2.86 -25.61 -0.75
N LEU A 190 2.18 -26.60 -0.18
CA LEU A 190 2.10 -27.95 -0.76
C LEU A 190 1.35 -27.98 -2.10
N SER A 191 0.24 -27.24 -2.21
CA SER A 191 -0.52 -27.12 -3.45
C SER A 191 0.25 -26.37 -4.54
N GLY A 192 1.02 -25.36 -4.17
CA GLY A 192 1.84 -24.54 -5.07
C GLY A 192 3.26 -25.08 -5.29
N ARG A 193 3.56 -26.34 -4.90
CA ARG A 193 4.89 -26.93 -5.07
C ARG A 193 5.36 -26.91 -6.51
N ARG A 194 6.65 -26.67 -6.73
CA ARG A 194 7.29 -26.63 -8.05
C ARG A 194 8.20 -27.84 -8.23
N GLU A 195 8.36 -28.27 -9.47
CA GLU A 195 9.41 -29.21 -9.85
C GLU A 195 10.79 -28.53 -9.68
N MET A 196 11.78 -29.32 -9.27
CA MET A 196 13.17 -28.91 -9.09
C MET A 196 14.04 -29.34 -10.27
#